data_2f59ae8d394a816fdcb1cbd1d36d6f09
#
_entry.id   2f59ae8d394a816fdcb1cbd1d36d6f09
#
_cell.length_a   1.000
_cell.length_b   1.000
_cell.length_c   1.000
_cell.angle_alpha   90.00
_cell.angle_beta   90.00
_cell.angle_gamma   90.00
#
_symmetry.space_group_name_H-M   'P 1'
#
loop_
_entity.id
_entity.type
_entity.pdbx_description
1 polymer ?
#
loop_
_entity_poly.entity_id
_entity_poly.type
_entity_poly.pdbx_seq_one_letter_code
_entity_poly.pdbx_strand_id
1 'polypeptide(L)'
;MARVTRRPLAAADILDIWDHIAEDSVEQADRWIDKLDEKFKLIATQPLMGRARDELAADLRSFPFGRYVIFYEPIEDGIDVVRVLHS
;
A
#
# COMPACT_ATOMS: atom_id res chain seq x y z
N MET A 1 -4.53 14.29 -12.14
CA MET A 1 -3.43 13.66 -11.41
C MET A 1 -3.99 12.69 -10.38
N ALA A 2 -3.49 11.46 -10.35
CA ALA A 2 -4.02 10.47 -9.42
C ALA A 2 -3.57 10.74 -7.99
N ARG A 3 -4.51 10.66 -7.04
CA ARG A 3 -4.27 10.97 -5.63
C ARG A 3 -4.07 9.68 -4.83
N VAL A 4 -3.11 9.71 -3.90
CA VAL A 4 -2.88 8.63 -2.94
C VAL A 4 -3.02 9.22 -1.54
N THR A 5 -3.95 8.66 -0.76
CA THR A 5 -4.07 8.98 0.66
C THR A 5 -3.75 7.74 1.48
N ARG A 6 -3.41 7.92 2.76
CA ARG A 6 -3.06 6.83 3.68
C ARG A 6 -3.83 7.00 4.96
N ARG A 7 -4.48 5.93 5.41
CA ARG A 7 -5.09 5.93 6.73
C ARG A 7 -4.01 5.82 7.81
N PRO A 8 -4.28 6.28 9.04
CA PRO A 8 -3.28 6.21 10.11
C PRO A 8 -2.68 4.83 10.33
N LEU A 9 -3.49 3.77 10.27
CA LEU A 9 -2.98 2.41 10.43
C LEU A 9 -2.07 1.99 9.28
N ALA A 10 -2.37 2.42 8.05
CA ALA A 10 -1.50 2.16 6.91
C ALA A 10 -0.15 2.86 7.09
N ALA A 11 -0.17 4.12 7.52
CA ALA A 11 1.06 4.86 7.79
C ALA A 11 1.90 4.18 8.87
N ALA A 12 1.25 3.70 9.94
CA ALA A 12 1.92 2.96 11.00
C ALA A 12 2.51 1.64 10.50
N ASP A 13 1.75 0.89 9.68
CA ASP A 13 2.25 -0.35 9.07
C ASP A 13 3.52 -0.10 8.26
N ILE A 14 3.51 0.94 7.44
CA ILE A 14 4.64 1.27 6.56
C ILE A 14 5.87 1.62 7.40
N LEU A 15 5.69 2.41 8.45
CA LEU A 15 6.79 2.78 9.35
C LEU A 15 7.36 1.54 10.05
N ASP A 16 6.51 0.65 10.55
CA ASP A 16 6.95 -0.58 11.22
C ASP A 16 7.75 -1.48 10.27
N ILE A 17 7.30 -1.60 9.02
CA ILE A 17 8.01 -2.40 8.01
C ILE A 17 9.36 -1.75 7.68
N TRP A 18 9.38 -0.43 7.51
CA TRP A 18 10.61 0.30 7.26
C TRP A 18 11.62 0.08 8.39
N ASP A 19 11.18 0.22 9.63
CA ASP A 19 12.04 -0.01 10.81
C ASP A 19 12.61 -1.41 10.81
N HIS A 20 11.79 -2.42 10.50
CA HIS A 20 12.21 -3.82 10.45
C HIS A 20 13.30 -4.04 9.39
N ILE A 21 13.11 -3.50 8.19
CA ILE A 21 14.12 -3.63 7.13
C ILE A 21 15.38 -2.84 7.49
N ALA A 22 15.22 -1.67 8.10
CA ALA A 22 16.33 -0.79 8.47
C ALA A 22 17.22 -1.39 9.56
N GLU A 23 16.73 -2.35 10.34
CA GLU A 23 17.58 -3.08 11.30
C GLU A 23 18.77 -3.75 10.59
N ASP A 24 18.56 -4.25 9.38
CA ASP A 24 19.61 -4.85 8.56
C ASP A 24 20.27 -3.83 7.64
N SER A 25 19.49 -2.95 7.01
CA SER A 25 20.00 -1.99 6.05
C SER A 25 19.02 -0.83 5.85
N VAL A 26 19.44 0.37 6.26
CA VAL A 26 18.67 1.60 6.02
C VAL A 26 18.52 1.85 4.53
N GLU A 27 19.57 1.57 3.75
CA GLU A 27 19.53 1.74 2.30
C GLU A 27 18.47 0.87 1.66
N GLN A 28 18.34 -0.39 2.09
CA GLN A 28 17.30 -1.28 1.57
C GLN A 28 15.91 -0.83 2.01
N ALA A 29 15.78 -0.33 3.23
CA ALA A 29 14.50 0.20 3.72
C ALA A 29 14.06 1.39 2.87
N ASP A 30 14.96 2.28 2.51
CA ASP A 30 14.64 3.43 1.66
C ASP A 30 14.25 2.99 0.25
N ARG A 31 14.93 2.01 -0.31
CA ARG A 31 14.54 1.45 -1.62
C ARG A 31 13.17 0.82 -1.58
N TRP A 32 12.85 0.12 -0.50
CA TRP A 32 11.53 -0.51 -0.33
C TRP A 32 10.42 0.55 -0.33
N ILE A 33 10.63 1.64 0.41
CA ILE A 33 9.68 2.76 0.47
C ILE A 33 9.48 3.38 -0.91
N ASP A 34 10.54 3.59 -1.66
CA ASP A 34 10.46 4.18 -3.00
C ASP A 34 9.65 3.29 -3.95
N LYS A 35 9.90 1.98 -3.90
CA LYS A 35 9.14 1.02 -4.72
C LYS A 35 7.68 0.95 -4.31
N LEU A 36 7.40 1.04 -3.02
CA LEU A 36 6.04 1.06 -2.51
C LEU A 36 5.29 2.30 -3.02
N ASP A 37 5.93 3.47 -2.96
CA ASP A 37 5.33 4.71 -3.46
C ASP A 37 5.05 4.64 -4.96
N GLU A 38 5.97 4.06 -5.73
CA GLU A 38 5.75 3.84 -7.16
C GLU A 38 4.54 2.93 -7.41
N LYS A 39 4.40 1.88 -6.59
CA LYS A 39 3.27 0.97 -6.71
C LYS A 39 1.96 1.67 -6.37
N PHE A 40 1.93 2.48 -5.33
CA PHE A 40 0.75 3.26 -4.99
C PHE A 40 0.33 4.18 -6.15
N LYS A 41 1.29 4.85 -6.77
CA LYS A 41 1.01 5.73 -7.91
C LYS A 41 0.43 4.94 -9.09
N LEU A 42 0.98 3.77 -9.36
CA LEU A 42 0.47 2.90 -10.42
C LEU A 42 -0.97 2.47 -10.13
N ILE A 43 -1.25 1.98 -8.93
CA ILE A 43 -2.60 1.55 -8.55
C ILE A 43 -3.56 2.74 -8.62
N ALA A 44 -3.12 3.92 -8.21
CA ALA A 44 -3.96 5.12 -8.22
C ALA A 44 -4.39 5.53 -9.63
N THR A 45 -3.60 5.20 -10.66
CA THR A 45 -4.00 5.44 -12.06
C THR A 45 -5.00 4.42 -12.58
N GLN A 46 -5.07 3.25 -11.95
CA GLN A 46 -5.99 2.15 -12.31
C GLN A 46 -6.56 1.53 -11.03
N PRO A 47 -7.46 2.26 -10.31
CA PRO A 47 -7.88 1.83 -8.98
C PRO A 47 -8.56 0.46 -8.92
N LEU A 48 -9.08 -0.04 -10.04
CA LEU A 48 -9.76 -1.33 -10.08
C LEU A 48 -8.81 -2.49 -10.41
N MET A 49 -7.50 -2.25 -10.56
CA MET A 49 -6.55 -3.31 -10.90
C MET A 49 -6.33 -4.32 -9.79
N GLY A 50 -6.53 -3.94 -8.54
CA GLY A 50 -6.44 -4.85 -7.41
C GLY A 50 -7.63 -5.79 -7.34
N ARG A 51 -7.46 -6.92 -6.63
CA ARG A 51 -8.51 -7.90 -6.45
C ARG A 51 -9.57 -7.38 -5.48
N ALA A 52 -10.84 -7.49 -5.84
CA ALA A 52 -11.93 -7.15 -4.93
C ALA A 52 -11.93 -8.08 -3.72
N ARG A 53 -12.10 -7.51 -2.53
CA ARG A 53 -12.11 -8.23 -1.27
C ARG A 53 -13.41 -7.94 -0.51
N ASP A 54 -14.53 -8.13 -1.19
CA ASP A 54 -15.86 -7.84 -0.63
C ASP A 54 -16.17 -8.71 0.61
N GLU A 55 -15.53 -9.89 0.70
CA GLU A 55 -15.67 -10.75 1.87
C GLU A 55 -15.10 -10.11 3.14
N LEU A 56 -14.19 -9.14 3.02
CA LEU A 56 -13.59 -8.44 4.16
C LEU A 56 -14.28 -7.12 4.45
N ALA A 57 -14.53 -6.33 3.41
CA ALA A 57 -15.22 -5.04 3.54
C ALA A 57 -15.67 -4.58 2.15
N ALA A 58 -16.78 -3.85 2.09
CA ALA A 58 -17.28 -3.27 0.84
C ALA A 58 -16.22 -2.35 0.24
N ASP A 59 -16.05 -2.41 -1.08
CA ASP A 59 -15.13 -1.59 -1.86
C ASP A 59 -13.64 -1.79 -1.54
N LEU A 60 -13.30 -2.72 -0.66
CA LEU A 60 -11.91 -3.01 -0.34
C LEU A 60 -11.29 -3.84 -1.47
N ARG A 61 -10.06 -3.46 -1.84
CA ARG A 61 -9.27 -4.20 -2.82
C ARG A 61 -7.89 -4.51 -2.25
N SER A 62 -7.23 -5.52 -2.81
CA SER A 62 -5.88 -5.88 -2.41
C SER A 62 -4.98 -6.03 -3.63
N PHE A 63 -3.70 -5.72 -3.43
CA PHE A 63 -2.68 -5.86 -4.45
C PHE A 63 -1.40 -6.40 -3.81
N PRO A 64 -0.82 -7.48 -4.34
CA PRO A 64 0.41 -8.04 -3.75
C PRO A 64 1.61 -7.14 -4.03
N PHE A 65 2.48 -7.00 -3.03
CA PHE A 65 3.72 -6.24 -3.14
C PHE A 65 4.82 -6.99 -2.40
N GLY A 66 5.57 -7.82 -3.14
CA GLY A 66 6.57 -8.70 -2.53
C GLY A 66 5.95 -9.61 -1.48
N ARG A 67 6.46 -9.54 -0.25
CA ARG A 67 5.95 -10.33 0.88
C ARG A 67 4.76 -9.68 1.58
N TYR A 68 4.28 -8.58 1.04
CA TYR A 68 3.22 -7.78 1.66
C TYR A 68 2.00 -7.72 0.77
N VAL A 69 0.89 -7.31 1.36
CA VAL A 69 -0.35 -7.05 0.63
C VAL A 69 -0.79 -5.64 0.95
N ILE A 70 -1.04 -4.87 -0.10
CA ILE A 70 -1.59 -3.52 0.00
C ILE A 70 -3.11 -3.64 -0.03
N PHE A 71 -3.78 -3.21 1.05
CA PHE A 71 -5.23 -3.09 1.08
C PHE A 71 -5.60 -1.63 0.86
N TYR A 72 -6.49 -1.38 -0.07
CA TYR A 72 -6.87 -0.01 -0.43
C TYR A 72 -8.33 0.06 -0.87
N GLU A 73 -8.87 1.26 -0.87
CA GLU A 73 -10.20 1.55 -1.44
C GLU A 73 -10.02 2.54 -2.58
N PRO A 74 -10.67 2.30 -3.74
CA PRO A 74 -10.73 3.33 -4.78
C PRO A 74 -11.45 4.57 -4.26
N ILE A 75 -10.93 5.73 -4.61
CA ILE A 75 -11.59 7.01 -4.37
C ILE A 75 -11.75 7.72 -5.71
N GLU A 76 -12.47 8.83 -5.75
CA GLU A 76 -12.86 9.50 -6.98
C GLU A 76 -11.66 9.74 -7.92
N ASP A 77 -10.53 10.16 -7.38
CA ASP A 77 -9.35 10.56 -8.16
C ASP A 77 -8.09 9.75 -7.82
N GLY A 78 -8.25 8.56 -7.26
CA GLY A 78 -7.10 7.72 -6.91
C GLY A 78 -7.45 6.60 -5.94
N ILE A 79 -6.61 6.42 -4.91
CA ILE A 79 -6.79 5.38 -3.90
C ILE A 79 -6.56 5.93 -2.49
N ASP A 80 -7.24 5.27 -1.53
CA ASP A 80 -7.01 5.46 -0.11
C ASP A 80 -6.41 4.16 0.45
N VAL A 81 -5.16 4.21 0.89
CA VAL A 81 -4.47 3.02 1.40
C VAL A 81 -4.96 2.73 2.81
N VAL A 82 -5.55 1.55 3.01
CA VAL A 82 -6.17 1.13 4.26
C VAL A 82 -5.18 0.44 5.18
N ARG A 83 -4.43 -0.52 4.66
CA ARG A 83 -3.40 -1.27 5.41
C ARG A 83 -2.31 -1.75 4.45
N VAL A 84 -1.12 -2.00 5.00
CA VAL A 84 -0.05 -2.74 4.34
C VAL A 84 0.38 -3.84 5.29
N LEU A 85 0.04 -5.09 4.98
CA LEU A 85 0.23 -6.21 5.88
C LEU A 85 1.11 -7.28 5.26
N HIS A 86 1.82 -8.02 6.11
CA HIS A 86 2.60 -9.17 5.67
C HIS A 86 1.64 -10.27 5.21
N SER A 87 1.94 -10.86 4.05
CA SER A 87 1.12 -11.94 3.50
C SER A 87 1.37 -13.28 4.19
#